data_1bc41fe15e3fed7d45b1ff7f30a2e1fc
#
_entry.id   1bc41fe15e3fed7d45b1ff7f30a2e1fc
#
_cell.length_a   1.000
_cell.length_b   1.000
_cell.length_c   1.000
_cell.angle_alpha   90.00
_cell.angle_beta   90.00
_cell.angle_gamma   90.00
#
_symmetry.space_group_name_H-M   'P 1'
#
loop_
_entity.id
_entity.type
_entity.pdbx_description
1 polymer ?
#
loop_
_entity_poly.entity_id
_entity_poly.type
_entity_poly.pdbx_seq_one_letter_code
_entity_poly.pdbx_strand_id
1 'polypeptide(L)'
;MAVRRQADWSGSSDARRSVLWGKGGRTARAIAAVVAIAAVLVVPATGYAGNGNGPPTAGIGNGPPTAGNGNGNGPPTAENGNGPNRNGNGNGNMGAYVPATLLARAAANPTQMFHVIVQGDKKAVRSSDVAAAAVTVGLGQVKRAFKSIDGAAVTISGANLAKLAKAPHIVAITPDARVGTSSDWQDSQGWTASTDIAPLWGTLAGASSVPAIAVIDSGVDPTKIGDFGSQLVASINLSSLTPNATGDDEGHGTMVAGVAAGASTTFPGAAPGAPIVSIRTSDQYGQSLSSDVIAACDWILANKDQYNIRVANLSLVESGISSFRFNPLDQAVEDLWMNGVVVTAAAGNYGTGTAVDTGYAPGNDPFVITVGALDQNGTALPADDSVAPWSAFGNTADGFRKPELSAPGRYIVAPVPASSYLAQMEPARVVAPGYMWMSGTSFAAPMAAGAAAQLLALHPDWTPDQVKGALMVSAAPLPDVADFAGGVGEIDAAAAALVSSPPNPDASLESFVVSDSTGTHFDGDAWASYVATASEWSASEWSASEWSASEWSASEWSASEWSASEWSASEWSASEWSAADSSAAGWSATIWKP
;
A
#
# COMPACT_ATOMS: atom_id res chain seq x y z
N MET A 1 -33.54 9.46 -63.49
CA MET A 1 -32.57 10.00 -64.46
C MET A 1 -31.22 9.61 -63.87
N ALA A 2 -30.63 8.48 -64.25
CA ALA A 2 -29.67 8.24 -65.32
C ALA A 2 -28.47 9.23 -65.24
N VAL A 3 -27.21 8.81 -65.13
CA VAL A 3 -26.44 7.87 -65.94
C VAL A 3 -25.16 7.44 -65.23
N ARG A 4 -24.84 6.16 -65.39
CA ARG A 4 -23.54 5.47 -65.15
C ARG A 4 -22.38 6.09 -65.94
N ARG A 5 -21.14 5.87 -65.51
CA ARG A 5 -20.10 5.18 -66.31
C ARG A 5 -18.99 4.58 -65.46
N GLN A 6 -18.81 3.28 -65.67
CA GLN A 6 -17.59 2.48 -65.40
C GLN A 6 -16.52 2.80 -66.47
N ALA A 7 -15.27 2.55 -66.13
CA ALA A 7 -14.24 2.09 -67.07
C ALA A 7 -13.20 1.27 -66.33
N ASP A 8 -13.23 -0.04 -66.54
CA ASP A 8 -12.12 -0.99 -66.41
C ASP A 8 -10.99 -0.67 -67.39
N TRP A 9 -9.76 -0.97 -67.04
CA TRP A 9 -8.79 -1.54 -67.99
C TRP A 9 -7.76 -2.42 -67.30
N SER A 10 -7.71 -3.65 -67.73
CA SER A 10 -6.79 -4.76 -67.50
C SER A 10 -5.61 -4.75 -68.47
N GLY A 11 -4.51 -5.46 -68.10
CA GLY A 11 -3.53 -5.97 -69.06
C GLY A 11 -2.11 -5.86 -68.52
N SER A 12 -1.51 -6.88 -67.97
CA SER A 12 -0.70 -8.03 -68.46
C SER A 12 0.60 -7.63 -69.19
N SER A 13 1.75 -8.02 -68.73
CA SER A 13 2.58 -9.15 -69.13
C SER A 13 4.08 -8.89 -69.03
N ASP A 14 4.74 -9.88 -68.49
CA ASP A 14 6.10 -10.43 -68.75
C ASP A 14 7.15 -9.63 -69.52
N ALA A 15 8.38 -9.60 -68.94
CA ALA A 15 9.59 -9.96 -69.69
C ALA A 15 10.78 -10.27 -68.75
N ARG A 16 11.22 -11.51 -68.82
CA ARG A 16 12.55 -12.02 -68.36
C ARG A 16 13.66 -11.36 -69.17
N ARG A 17 14.80 -11.12 -68.58
CA ARG A 17 16.11 -11.47 -69.16
C ARG A 17 17.20 -11.52 -68.10
N SER A 18 17.86 -12.66 -68.10
CA SER A 18 19.13 -13.03 -67.53
C SER A 18 20.31 -12.28 -68.16
N VAL A 19 21.47 -12.20 -67.46
CA VAL A 19 22.77 -12.62 -67.92
C VAL A 19 23.92 -11.99 -67.12
N LEU A 20 24.70 -12.82 -66.49
CA LEU A 20 26.17 -13.09 -66.42
C LEU A 20 27.09 -12.25 -65.51
N TRP A 21 27.67 -13.00 -64.57
CA TRP A 21 29.07 -13.25 -64.19
C TRP A 21 30.10 -12.11 -64.24
N GLY A 22 30.72 -11.87 -63.06
CA GLY A 22 32.05 -11.29 -62.90
C GLY A 22 32.69 -11.77 -61.62
N LYS A 23 33.70 -12.60 -61.69
CA LYS A 23 34.53 -13.17 -60.62
C LYS A 23 35.53 -12.13 -60.09
N GLY A 24 35.77 -12.18 -58.78
CA GLY A 24 36.96 -11.60 -58.11
C GLY A 24 36.67 -11.43 -56.61
N GLY A 25 37.02 -12.21 -55.72
CA GLY A 25 38.29 -12.59 -55.17
C GLY A 25 38.45 -12.09 -53.72
N ARG A 26 38.29 -13.00 -52.73
CA ARG A 26 38.91 -13.01 -51.38
C ARG A 26 38.76 -11.77 -50.49
N THR A 27 38.07 -11.85 -49.35
CA THR A 27 38.56 -12.47 -48.09
C THR A 27 37.36 -12.61 -47.11
N ALA A 28 37.14 -13.83 -46.69
CA ALA A 28 36.24 -14.17 -45.60
C ALA A 28 36.84 -13.69 -44.30
N ARG A 29 36.14 -12.78 -43.60
CA ARG A 29 36.26 -12.63 -42.15
C ARG A 29 34.97 -13.15 -41.54
N ALA A 30 35.04 -14.34 -41.00
CA ALA A 30 34.02 -14.91 -40.14
C ALA A 30 33.90 -14.04 -38.88
N ILE A 31 32.79 -13.33 -38.76
CA ILE A 31 32.35 -12.79 -37.48
C ILE A 31 31.57 -13.93 -36.83
N ALA A 32 32.20 -14.61 -35.87
CA ALA A 32 31.54 -15.53 -34.98
C ALA A 32 30.61 -14.71 -34.11
N ALA A 33 29.29 -14.78 -34.34
CA ALA A 33 28.29 -14.34 -33.41
C ALA A 33 28.36 -15.28 -32.20
N VAL A 34 28.94 -14.80 -31.11
CA VAL A 34 28.84 -15.46 -29.82
C VAL A 34 27.42 -15.19 -29.34
N VAL A 35 26.54 -16.15 -29.53
CA VAL A 35 25.25 -16.22 -28.82
C VAL A 35 25.62 -16.62 -27.39
N ALA A 36 25.73 -15.62 -26.51
CA ALA A 36 25.77 -15.86 -25.08
C ALA A 36 24.33 -16.26 -24.66
N ILE A 37 24.12 -17.56 -24.57
CA ILE A 37 22.97 -18.10 -23.85
C ILE A 37 23.28 -17.80 -22.39
N ALA A 38 22.64 -16.74 -21.86
CA ALA A 38 22.55 -16.54 -20.44
C ALA A 38 21.66 -17.67 -19.89
N ALA A 39 22.31 -18.71 -19.37
CA ALA A 39 21.64 -19.68 -18.53
C ALA A 39 21.21 -18.95 -17.27
N VAL A 40 19.94 -18.61 -17.20
CA VAL A 40 19.30 -18.23 -15.96
C VAL A 40 19.41 -19.43 -15.04
N LEU A 41 20.35 -19.38 -14.11
CA LEU A 41 20.38 -20.28 -12.97
C LEU A 41 19.11 -19.99 -12.16
N VAL A 42 18.08 -20.77 -12.42
CA VAL A 42 16.99 -20.98 -11.47
C VAL A 42 17.65 -21.64 -10.27
N VAL A 43 17.97 -20.88 -9.25
CA VAL A 43 18.31 -21.41 -7.94
C VAL A 43 17.00 -21.98 -7.40
N PRO A 44 16.84 -23.32 -7.29
CA PRO A 44 15.69 -23.84 -6.60
C PRO A 44 15.80 -23.33 -5.16
N ALA A 45 14.77 -22.68 -4.65
CA ALA A 45 14.63 -22.42 -3.24
C ALA A 45 14.83 -23.76 -2.52
N THR A 46 15.96 -23.89 -1.85
CA THR A 46 16.22 -25.04 -0.99
C THR A 46 15.17 -24.98 0.11
N GLY A 47 14.15 -25.80 -0.07
CA GLY A 47 13.17 -26.04 0.96
C GLY A 47 13.92 -26.43 2.23
N TYR A 48 13.69 -25.70 3.29
CA TYR A 48 14.01 -26.15 4.63
C TYR A 48 13.23 -27.44 4.83
N ALA A 49 13.93 -28.56 4.80
CA ALA A 49 13.38 -29.85 5.20
C ALA A 49 13.11 -29.78 6.69
N GLY A 50 11.90 -29.42 7.05
CA GLY A 50 11.37 -29.64 8.38
C GLY A 50 11.27 -31.13 8.61
N ASN A 51 12.01 -31.64 9.57
CA ASN A 51 11.87 -33.00 10.07
C ASN A 51 10.41 -33.24 10.44
N GLY A 52 9.79 -34.16 9.71
CA GLY A 52 8.45 -34.62 10.00
C GLY A 52 8.40 -35.29 11.37
N ASN A 53 7.59 -34.74 12.25
CA ASN A 53 6.94 -35.51 13.31
C ASN A 53 5.45 -35.24 13.13
N GLY A 54 4.77 -36.31 12.75
CA GLY A 54 3.30 -36.37 12.67
C GLY A 54 2.66 -36.10 14.02
N PRO A 55 1.36 -35.78 14.03
CA PRO A 55 0.65 -35.43 15.24
C PRO A 55 0.61 -36.59 16.22
N PRO A 56 0.82 -36.39 17.53
CA PRO A 56 0.62 -37.42 18.52
C PRO A 56 -0.87 -37.66 18.73
N THR A 57 -1.24 -38.90 18.58
CA THR A 57 -2.54 -39.43 18.98
C THR A 57 -2.78 -39.23 20.48
N ALA A 58 -3.97 -38.75 20.81
CA ALA A 58 -4.43 -38.57 22.18
C ALA A 58 -4.40 -39.90 22.98
N GLY A 59 -3.63 -39.90 24.05
CA GLY A 59 -3.65 -40.93 25.08
C GLY A 59 -4.04 -40.30 26.42
N ILE A 60 -5.16 -40.76 26.96
CA ILE A 60 -5.69 -40.38 28.26
C ILE A 60 -4.82 -41.04 29.34
N GLY A 61 -4.24 -40.27 30.26
CA GLY A 61 -3.52 -40.82 31.41
C GLY A 61 -3.46 -39.83 32.58
N ASN A 62 -4.24 -40.11 33.60
CA ASN A 62 -4.27 -39.43 34.90
C ASN A 62 -3.00 -39.70 35.73
N GLY A 63 -2.41 -38.68 36.33
CA GLY A 63 -1.46 -38.81 37.44
C GLY A 63 -0.74 -37.49 37.76
N PRO A 64 -0.69 -37.05 39.04
CA PRO A 64 -0.07 -35.76 39.39
C PRO A 64 1.46 -35.87 39.44
N PRO A 65 2.21 -34.87 39.02
CA PRO A 65 3.67 -34.88 39.15
C PRO A 65 4.13 -34.33 40.49
N THR A 66 5.01 -35.06 41.09
CA THR A 66 5.84 -34.68 42.24
C THR A 66 6.91 -33.68 41.83
N ALA A 67 7.22 -32.76 42.76
CA ALA A 67 8.24 -31.73 42.62
C ALA A 67 9.66 -32.33 42.43
N GLY A 68 10.40 -31.80 41.47
CA GLY A 68 11.83 -32.05 41.26
C GLY A 68 12.56 -30.74 40.89
N ASN A 69 13.52 -30.37 41.76
CA ASN A 69 14.46 -29.26 41.51
C ASN A 69 15.33 -29.54 40.27
N GLY A 70 15.45 -28.60 39.37
CA GLY A 70 16.42 -28.66 38.29
C GLY A 70 16.71 -27.27 37.73
N ASN A 71 17.92 -26.76 37.98
CA ASN A 71 18.51 -25.60 37.33
C ASN A 71 18.59 -25.83 35.81
N GLY A 72 17.96 -24.97 35.03
CA GLY A 72 18.09 -24.97 33.58
C GLY A 72 17.82 -23.57 33.01
N ASN A 73 18.82 -23.00 32.36
CA ASN A 73 18.72 -21.72 31.63
C ASN A 73 17.61 -21.79 30.59
N GLY A 74 16.53 -21.06 30.83
CA GLY A 74 15.50 -20.78 29.83
C GLY A 74 15.92 -19.60 28.93
N PRO A 75 15.33 -19.49 27.73
CA PRO A 75 15.59 -18.35 26.85
C PRO A 75 15.17 -17.02 27.50
N PRO A 76 15.76 -15.90 27.09
CA PRO A 76 15.46 -14.61 27.69
C PRO A 76 13.98 -14.28 27.47
N THR A 77 13.28 -14.06 28.56
CA THR A 77 11.93 -13.54 28.57
C THR A 77 11.98 -12.10 28.04
N ALA A 78 11.07 -11.79 27.09
CA ALA A 78 10.83 -10.44 26.63
C ALA A 78 10.71 -9.50 27.85
N GLU A 79 11.46 -8.42 27.85
CA GLU A 79 11.41 -7.41 28.90
C GLU A 79 10.02 -6.77 28.88
N ASN A 80 9.36 -6.86 30.01
CA ASN A 80 8.09 -6.22 30.28
C ASN A 80 8.22 -4.71 30.10
N GLY A 81 7.54 -4.16 29.10
CA GLY A 81 7.16 -2.76 29.11
C GLY A 81 6.48 -2.42 30.43
N ASN A 82 6.86 -1.32 31.02
CA ASN A 82 6.41 -0.81 32.31
C ASN A 82 4.89 -0.76 32.45
N GLY A 83 4.28 -1.87 32.83
CA GLY A 83 2.97 -1.85 33.46
C GLY A 83 3.07 -1.16 34.84
N PRO A 84 2.10 -0.37 35.26
CA PRO A 84 2.14 0.31 36.53
C PRO A 84 2.29 -0.70 37.66
N ASN A 85 3.36 -0.53 38.41
CA ASN A 85 3.79 -1.37 39.55
C ASN A 85 2.69 -1.43 40.63
N ARG A 86 2.05 -2.58 40.81
CA ARG A 86 0.95 -2.79 41.76
C ARG A 86 1.39 -3.04 43.20
N ASN A 87 2.50 -2.48 43.64
CA ASN A 87 2.91 -2.53 45.04
C ASN A 87 3.19 -1.14 45.58
N GLY A 88 2.14 -0.49 46.07
CA GLY A 88 2.25 0.77 46.78
C GLY A 88 0.95 1.04 47.51
N ASN A 89 0.98 0.84 48.86
CA ASN A 89 -0.04 1.35 49.76
C ASN A 89 0.03 2.89 49.75
N GLY A 90 -0.78 3.51 48.87
CA GLY A 90 -0.79 4.97 48.73
C GLY A 90 -2.04 5.38 47.95
N ASN A 91 -2.88 6.16 48.64
CA ASN A 91 -4.09 6.80 48.17
C ASN A 91 -3.78 7.83 47.04
N GLY A 92 -3.48 7.35 45.84
CA GLY A 92 -3.22 8.15 44.64
C GLY A 92 -4.08 7.65 43.51
N ASN A 93 -4.91 8.51 42.98
CA ASN A 93 -5.84 8.29 41.85
C ASN A 93 -5.04 7.99 40.58
N MET A 94 -4.58 6.74 40.40
CA MET A 94 -4.01 6.29 39.14
C MET A 94 -5.16 6.06 38.17
N GLY A 95 -5.18 6.78 37.05
CA GLY A 95 -6.18 6.65 36.00
C GLY A 95 -6.26 5.22 35.44
N ALA A 96 -7.37 4.88 34.79
CA ALA A 96 -7.57 3.60 34.14
C ALA A 96 -6.46 3.34 33.08
N TYR A 97 -6.11 2.07 32.89
CA TYR A 97 -5.33 1.67 31.72
C TYR A 97 -6.13 1.96 30.46
N VAL A 98 -5.53 2.67 29.52
CA VAL A 98 -6.05 2.89 28.16
C VAL A 98 -4.88 2.69 27.21
N PRO A 99 -5.00 1.85 26.15
CA PRO A 99 -3.95 1.74 25.15
C PRO A 99 -3.54 3.11 24.60
N ALA A 100 -2.24 3.34 24.44
CA ALA A 100 -1.71 4.63 24.00
C ALA A 100 -2.28 5.06 22.64
N THR A 101 -2.44 4.11 21.72
CA THR A 101 -3.05 4.30 20.40
C THR A 101 -4.50 4.74 20.49
N LEU A 102 -5.30 4.14 21.39
CA LEU A 102 -6.69 4.57 21.62
C LEU A 102 -6.76 5.99 22.18
N LEU A 103 -5.85 6.36 23.07
CA LEU A 103 -5.79 7.74 23.61
C LEU A 103 -5.39 8.74 22.54
N ALA A 104 -4.40 8.43 21.72
CA ALA A 104 -3.94 9.28 20.62
C ALA A 104 -5.05 9.50 19.59
N ARG A 105 -5.71 8.43 19.12
CA ARG A 105 -6.85 8.51 18.20
C ARG A 105 -8.01 9.31 18.80
N ALA A 106 -8.33 9.12 20.08
CA ALA A 106 -9.39 9.86 20.75
C ALA A 106 -9.06 11.35 20.91
N ALA A 107 -7.80 11.69 21.12
CA ALA A 107 -7.33 13.07 21.20
C ALA A 107 -7.38 13.77 19.84
N ALA A 108 -6.91 13.08 18.79
CA ALA A 108 -6.94 13.58 17.41
C ALA A 108 -8.37 13.75 16.89
N ASN A 109 -9.31 12.89 17.33
CA ASN A 109 -10.69 12.87 16.84
C ASN A 109 -11.70 13.07 17.99
N PRO A 110 -11.79 14.24 18.60
CA PRO A 110 -12.58 14.46 19.82
C PRO A 110 -14.09 14.26 19.66
N THR A 111 -14.63 14.43 18.47
CA THR A 111 -16.05 14.22 18.15
C THR A 111 -16.39 12.82 17.66
N GLN A 112 -15.39 12.07 17.20
CA GLN A 112 -15.57 10.69 16.73
C GLN A 112 -16.10 9.81 17.87
N MET A 113 -16.96 8.85 17.52
CA MET A 113 -17.52 7.89 18.46
C MET A 113 -16.68 6.60 18.46
N PHE A 114 -16.19 6.23 19.62
CA PHE A 114 -15.39 5.03 19.85
C PHE A 114 -16.25 3.95 20.52
N HIS A 115 -16.12 2.71 20.06
CA HIS A 115 -16.69 1.53 20.69
C HIS A 115 -15.65 0.93 21.62
N VAL A 116 -15.92 0.94 22.92
CA VAL A 116 -14.95 0.51 23.93
C VAL A 116 -15.58 -0.42 24.97
N ILE A 117 -14.75 -1.26 25.59
CA ILE A 117 -15.07 -2.02 26.78
C ILE A 117 -14.45 -1.31 27.98
N VAL A 118 -15.30 -0.89 28.89
CA VAL A 118 -14.91 -0.26 30.16
C VAL A 118 -14.95 -1.30 31.27
N GLN A 119 -13.87 -1.43 32.04
CA GLN A 119 -13.77 -2.38 33.13
C GLN A 119 -13.66 -1.64 34.45
N GLY A 120 -14.36 -2.15 35.47
CA GLY A 120 -14.31 -1.65 36.83
C GLY A 120 -13.43 -2.52 37.74
N ASP A 121 -13.03 -1.96 38.88
CA ASP A 121 -12.38 -2.73 39.94
C ASP A 121 -13.40 -3.70 40.57
N LYS A 122 -13.22 -5.00 40.30
CA LYS A 122 -14.09 -6.09 40.80
C LYS A 122 -14.31 -6.08 42.31
N LYS A 123 -13.41 -5.48 43.07
CA LYS A 123 -13.51 -5.37 44.54
C LYS A 123 -14.34 -4.19 44.99
N ALA A 124 -14.49 -3.18 44.14
CA ALA A 124 -15.07 -1.89 44.50
C ALA A 124 -16.42 -1.58 43.81
N VAL A 125 -16.60 -2.06 42.56
CA VAL A 125 -17.78 -1.72 41.74
C VAL A 125 -18.32 -2.92 40.97
N ARG A 126 -19.60 -2.84 40.59
CA ARG A 126 -20.27 -3.81 39.72
C ARG A 126 -20.47 -3.22 38.32
N SER A 127 -20.84 -4.08 37.37
CA SER A 127 -21.13 -3.67 36.00
C SER A 127 -22.17 -2.54 35.88
N SER A 128 -23.15 -2.48 36.81
CA SER A 128 -24.10 -1.38 36.87
C SER A 128 -23.45 -0.04 37.19
N ASP A 129 -22.45 -0.04 38.07
CA ASP A 129 -21.76 1.17 38.50
C ASP A 129 -20.85 1.68 37.41
N VAL A 130 -20.17 0.75 36.69
CA VAL A 130 -19.38 1.05 35.50
C VAL A 130 -20.26 1.63 34.39
N ALA A 131 -21.40 1.03 34.13
CA ALA A 131 -22.39 1.55 33.18
C ALA A 131 -22.89 2.95 33.56
N ALA A 132 -23.17 3.17 34.86
CA ALA A 132 -23.56 4.48 35.36
C ALA A 132 -22.44 5.53 35.20
N ALA A 133 -21.18 5.17 35.49
CA ALA A 133 -20.03 6.05 35.28
C ALA A 133 -19.83 6.40 33.79
N ALA A 134 -19.99 5.42 32.89
CA ALA A 134 -19.91 5.65 31.45
C ALA A 134 -20.95 6.68 30.96
N VAL A 135 -22.17 6.64 31.51
CA VAL A 135 -23.23 7.60 31.16
C VAL A 135 -23.04 8.96 31.85
N THR A 136 -22.70 8.99 33.15
CA THR A 136 -22.65 10.24 33.91
C THR A 136 -21.37 11.03 33.73
N VAL A 137 -20.23 10.36 33.63
CA VAL A 137 -18.92 11.00 33.49
C VAL A 137 -18.51 11.06 32.01
N GLY A 138 -18.67 9.92 31.31
CA GLY A 138 -18.27 9.79 29.93
C GLY A 138 -19.27 10.28 28.90
N LEU A 139 -20.53 10.59 29.33
CA LEU A 139 -21.65 10.91 28.42
C LEU A 139 -21.82 9.89 27.29
N GLY A 140 -21.40 8.65 27.56
CA GLY A 140 -21.43 7.54 26.59
C GLY A 140 -22.77 6.82 26.57
N GLN A 141 -23.00 6.05 25.50
CA GLN A 141 -24.14 5.16 25.37
C GLN A 141 -23.73 3.73 25.74
N VAL A 142 -24.34 3.16 26.76
CA VAL A 142 -24.10 1.78 27.16
C VAL A 142 -24.82 0.82 26.21
N LYS A 143 -24.09 -0.04 25.51
CA LYS A 143 -24.65 -1.10 24.65
C LYS A 143 -25.01 -2.34 25.46
N ARG A 144 -24.13 -2.74 26.39
CA ARG A 144 -24.26 -3.96 27.18
C ARG A 144 -23.45 -3.86 28.48
N ALA A 145 -23.96 -4.41 29.56
CA ALA A 145 -23.22 -4.58 30.81
C ALA A 145 -22.79 -6.05 30.96
N PHE A 146 -21.58 -6.28 31.49
CA PHE A 146 -20.96 -7.60 31.64
C PHE A 146 -20.76 -7.95 33.11
N LYS A 147 -21.20 -9.11 33.53
CA LYS A 147 -20.99 -9.61 34.91
C LYS A 147 -19.64 -10.28 35.10
N SER A 148 -19.08 -10.90 34.04
CA SER A 148 -17.82 -11.65 34.08
C SER A 148 -16.61 -10.78 34.37
N ILE A 149 -16.62 -9.52 33.90
CA ILE A 149 -15.50 -8.56 34.03
C ILE A 149 -15.87 -7.34 34.87
N ASP A 150 -17.10 -7.28 35.43
CA ASP A 150 -17.65 -6.08 36.05
C ASP A 150 -17.45 -4.81 35.18
N GLY A 151 -17.92 -4.90 33.94
CA GLY A 151 -17.68 -3.91 32.91
C GLY A 151 -18.88 -3.65 32.02
N ALA A 152 -18.69 -2.78 31.04
CA ALA A 152 -19.71 -2.46 30.05
C ALA A 152 -19.11 -2.16 28.68
N ALA A 153 -19.79 -2.59 27.61
CA ALA A 153 -19.56 -2.09 26.26
C ALA A 153 -20.24 -0.73 26.10
N VAL A 154 -19.48 0.27 25.66
CA VAL A 154 -19.90 1.68 25.62
C VAL A 154 -19.52 2.29 24.28
N THR A 155 -20.38 3.13 23.74
CA THR A 155 -20.04 4.04 22.65
C THR A 155 -19.85 5.44 23.24
N ILE A 156 -18.65 6.03 23.04
CA ILE A 156 -18.23 7.28 23.69
C ILE A 156 -17.42 8.14 22.71
N SER A 157 -17.57 9.47 22.79
CA SER A 157 -16.76 10.38 21.97
C SER A 157 -15.30 10.44 22.45
N GLY A 158 -14.35 10.71 21.56
CA GLY A 158 -12.93 10.83 21.89
C GLY A 158 -12.67 11.84 23.00
N ALA A 159 -13.32 13.01 22.95
CA ALA A 159 -13.21 14.04 23.99
C ALA A 159 -13.62 13.57 25.40
N ASN A 160 -14.49 12.58 25.50
CA ASN A 160 -15.00 12.09 26.77
C ASN A 160 -14.31 10.81 27.26
N LEU A 161 -13.60 10.10 26.37
CA LEU A 161 -12.86 8.88 26.71
C LEU A 161 -11.80 9.17 27.78
N ALA A 162 -10.99 10.20 27.61
CA ALA A 162 -9.98 10.62 28.58
C ALA A 162 -10.58 11.07 29.94
N LYS A 163 -11.82 11.58 29.93
CA LYS A 163 -12.53 11.92 31.18
C LYS A 163 -12.99 10.65 31.90
N LEU A 164 -13.54 9.69 31.15
CA LEU A 164 -13.96 8.41 31.73
C LEU A 164 -12.78 7.62 32.31
N ALA A 165 -11.62 7.68 31.68
CA ALA A 165 -10.39 7.05 32.18
C ALA A 165 -9.92 7.57 33.55
N LYS A 166 -10.37 8.75 33.95
CA LYS A 166 -10.09 9.37 35.26
C LYS A 166 -11.20 9.11 36.28
N ALA A 167 -12.27 8.43 35.89
CA ALA A 167 -13.36 8.15 36.80
C ALA A 167 -12.95 7.16 37.90
N PRO A 168 -13.44 7.32 39.14
CA PRO A 168 -13.14 6.42 40.24
C PRO A 168 -13.53 4.97 39.89
N HIS A 169 -12.68 4.02 40.29
CA HIS A 169 -12.90 2.59 40.13
C HIS A 169 -13.00 2.08 38.68
N ILE A 170 -12.73 2.90 37.66
CA ILE A 170 -12.47 2.41 36.32
C ILE A 170 -11.00 2.00 36.24
N VAL A 171 -10.75 0.75 35.85
CA VAL A 171 -9.39 0.16 35.85
C VAL A 171 -8.83 -0.01 34.44
N ALA A 172 -9.70 -0.18 33.44
CA ALA A 172 -9.27 -0.26 32.05
C ALA A 172 -10.37 0.21 31.09
N ILE A 173 -9.94 0.80 29.96
CA ILE A 173 -10.78 1.08 28.80
C ILE A 173 -10.01 0.55 27.58
N THR A 174 -10.59 -0.43 26.89
CA THR A 174 -9.99 -1.08 25.72
C THR A 174 -10.95 -1.00 24.53
N PRO A 175 -10.48 -1.09 23.29
CA PRO A 175 -11.38 -1.19 22.14
C PRO A 175 -12.35 -2.37 22.29
N ASP A 176 -13.58 -2.22 21.83
CA ASP A 176 -14.54 -3.32 21.62
C ASP A 176 -14.17 -4.02 20.31
N ALA A 177 -13.10 -4.82 20.38
CA ALA A 177 -12.48 -5.45 19.23
C ALA A 177 -13.38 -6.54 18.62
N ARG A 178 -13.24 -6.73 17.32
CA ARG A 178 -13.87 -7.88 16.65
C ARG A 178 -13.16 -9.16 17.08
N VAL A 179 -13.91 -10.22 17.28
CA VAL A 179 -13.42 -11.56 17.61
C VAL A 179 -13.85 -12.49 16.49
N GLY A 180 -12.89 -13.09 15.81
CA GLY A 180 -13.09 -14.08 14.75
C GLY A 180 -12.71 -15.50 15.19
N THR A 181 -12.99 -16.48 14.35
CA THR A 181 -12.47 -17.85 14.47
C THR A 181 -11.12 -17.93 13.79
N SER A 182 -10.12 -18.47 14.48
CA SER A 182 -8.74 -18.46 14.01
C SER A 182 -8.51 -19.45 12.84
N SER A 183 -8.25 -18.88 11.64
CA SER A 183 -7.63 -19.60 10.53
C SER A 183 -6.86 -18.59 9.66
N ASP A 184 -5.65 -18.93 9.27
CA ASP A 184 -4.62 -18.00 8.73
C ASP A 184 -5.12 -16.99 7.67
N TRP A 185 -5.76 -17.48 6.58
CA TRP A 185 -6.24 -16.58 5.54
C TRP A 185 -7.59 -15.91 5.85
N GLN A 186 -8.43 -16.52 6.70
CA GLN A 186 -9.74 -15.96 7.06
C GLN A 186 -9.61 -14.73 7.97
N ASP A 187 -8.60 -14.73 8.81
CA ASP A 187 -8.35 -13.63 9.74
C ASP A 187 -7.86 -12.39 8.99
N SER A 188 -7.09 -12.58 7.91
CA SER A 188 -6.60 -11.48 7.06
C SER A 188 -7.68 -10.81 6.20
N GLN A 189 -8.92 -11.33 6.14
CA GLN A 189 -10.01 -10.66 5.44
C GLN A 189 -10.63 -9.51 6.28
N GLY A 190 -10.10 -9.27 7.46
CA GLY A 190 -10.41 -8.07 8.28
C GLY A 190 -9.86 -6.75 7.71
N TRP A 191 -9.05 -6.80 6.63
CA TRP A 191 -8.37 -5.64 6.08
C TRP A 191 -9.29 -4.46 5.71
N THR A 192 -10.52 -4.72 5.27
CA THR A 192 -11.50 -3.67 4.97
C THR A 192 -11.94 -2.90 6.20
N ALA A 193 -11.72 -3.46 7.39
CA ALA A 193 -12.01 -2.81 8.65
C ALA A 193 -10.76 -2.23 9.32
N SER A 194 -9.55 -2.82 9.14
CA SER A 194 -8.31 -2.23 9.67
C SER A 194 -7.95 -0.95 8.92
N THR A 195 -8.13 -0.93 7.61
CA THR A 195 -7.92 0.25 6.76
C THR A 195 -9.05 1.29 6.84
N ASP A 196 -10.07 1.06 7.66
CA ASP A 196 -11.30 1.87 7.75
C ASP A 196 -11.89 2.27 6.36
N ILE A 197 -11.74 1.37 5.34
CA ILE A 197 -12.23 1.64 3.98
C ILE A 197 -13.70 1.26 3.82
N ALA A 198 -14.18 0.26 4.58
CA ALA A 198 -15.57 -0.19 4.53
C ALA A 198 -16.61 0.91 4.88
N PRO A 199 -16.35 1.88 5.76
CA PRO A 199 -17.24 3.01 6.00
C PRO A 199 -17.49 3.89 4.78
N LEU A 200 -16.58 3.88 3.80
CA LEU A 200 -16.71 4.66 2.56
C LEU A 200 -17.50 3.95 1.46
N TRP A 201 -17.82 2.66 1.63
CA TRP A 201 -18.63 1.95 0.65
C TRP A 201 -20.01 2.60 0.48
N GLY A 202 -20.39 2.83 -0.76
CA GLY A 202 -21.60 3.55 -1.11
C GLY A 202 -21.38 5.02 -1.49
N THR A 203 -20.22 5.60 -1.19
CA THR A 203 -19.88 6.97 -1.61
C THR A 203 -19.93 7.13 -3.12
N LEU A 204 -19.43 6.12 -3.86
CA LEU A 204 -19.44 6.10 -5.31
C LEU A 204 -20.84 6.21 -5.92
N ALA A 205 -21.86 5.64 -5.26
CA ALA A 205 -23.23 5.68 -5.75
C ALA A 205 -23.86 7.09 -5.70
N GLY A 206 -23.33 7.95 -4.83
CA GLY A 206 -23.75 9.35 -4.70
C GLY A 206 -22.87 10.34 -5.47
N ALA A 207 -21.77 9.88 -6.06
CA ALA A 207 -20.83 10.75 -6.76
C ALA A 207 -21.41 11.25 -8.09
N SER A 208 -21.13 12.52 -8.40
CA SER A 208 -21.52 13.11 -9.69
C SER A 208 -20.74 12.50 -10.87
N SER A 209 -19.54 12.00 -10.59
CA SER A 209 -18.67 11.29 -11.52
C SER A 209 -17.86 10.27 -10.74
N VAL A 210 -17.94 9.00 -11.14
CA VAL A 210 -17.21 7.92 -10.44
C VAL A 210 -15.84 7.76 -11.10
N PRO A 211 -14.73 7.94 -10.33
CA PRO A 211 -13.40 7.74 -10.87
C PRO A 211 -13.17 6.29 -11.28
N ALA A 212 -12.61 6.08 -12.48
CA ALA A 212 -12.16 4.77 -12.92
C ALA A 212 -10.73 4.49 -12.44
N ILE A 213 -10.48 3.22 -12.12
CA ILE A 213 -9.15 2.71 -11.76
C ILE A 213 -8.58 1.96 -12.97
N ALA A 214 -7.47 2.43 -13.51
CA ALA A 214 -6.70 1.69 -14.49
C ALA A 214 -5.80 0.68 -13.75
N VAL A 215 -5.90 -0.59 -14.12
CA VAL A 215 -5.07 -1.69 -13.60
C VAL A 215 -4.09 -2.10 -14.70
N ILE A 216 -2.82 -1.73 -14.53
CA ILE A 216 -1.72 -2.10 -15.43
C ILE A 216 -1.08 -3.37 -14.89
N ASP A 217 -1.42 -4.52 -15.50
CA ASP A 217 -1.09 -5.83 -14.95
C ASP A 217 -1.19 -6.93 -16.02
N SER A 218 -1.49 -8.16 -15.64
CA SER A 218 -1.68 -9.33 -16.54
C SER A 218 -3.04 -9.37 -17.25
N GLY A 219 -3.88 -8.37 -17.04
CA GLY A 219 -5.25 -8.30 -17.56
C GLY A 219 -6.29 -8.54 -16.46
N VAL A 220 -7.57 -8.50 -16.85
CA VAL A 220 -8.71 -8.84 -15.98
C VAL A 220 -9.62 -9.82 -16.71
N ASP A 221 -10.05 -10.88 -16.03
CA ASP A 221 -10.94 -11.87 -16.63
C ASP A 221 -12.37 -11.32 -16.76
N PRO A 222 -12.84 -11.10 -18.00
CA PRO A 222 -14.17 -10.55 -18.24
C PRO A 222 -15.30 -11.51 -17.84
N THR A 223 -15.00 -12.78 -17.59
CA THR A 223 -16.00 -13.77 -17.18
C THR A 223 -16.37 -13.68 -15.71
N LYS A 224 -15.62 -12.89 -14.92
CA LYS A 224 -15.84 -12.62 -13.50
C LYS A 224 -17.00 -11.63 -13.27
N ILE A 225 -18.15 -11.91 -13.86
CA ILE A 225 -19.33 -11.02 -13.78
C ILE A 225 -19.83 -10.86 -12.34
N GLY A 226 -19.71 -11.90 -11.51
CA GLY A 226 -20.10 -11.82 -10.08
C GLY A 226 -19.24 -10.87 -9.26
N ASP A 227 -18.01 -10.64 -9.70
CA ASP A 227 -17.05 -9.77 -9.02
C ASP A 227 -17.02 -8.34 -9.57
N PHE A 228 -17.16 -8.20 -10.89
CA PHE A 228 -17.00 -6.91 -11.56
C PHE A 228 -18.29 -6.40 -12.22
N GLY A 229 -19.23 -7.26 -12.57
CA GLY A 229 -20.46 -6.85 -13.24
C GLY A 229 -20.19 -6.04 -14.51
N SER A 230 -20.70 -4.79 -14.54
CA SER A 230 -20.45 -3.82 -15.61
C SER A 230 -19.26 -2.88 -15.33
N GLN A 231 -18.49 -3.13 -14.29
CA GLN A 231 -17.39 -2.25 -13.89
C GLN A 231 -16.20 -2.31 -14.83
N LEU A 232 -15.98 -3.44 -15.51
CA LEU A 232 -14.92 -3.57 -16.52
C LEU A 232 -15.35 -2.79 -17.79
N VAL A 233 -15.00 -1.49 -17.83
CA VAL A 233 -15.46 -0.56 -18.89
C VAL A 233 -14.55 -0.58 -20.12
N ALA A 234 -13.31 -1.02 -19.98
CA ALA A 234 -12.37 -1.22 -21.07
C ALA A 234 -11.37 -2.34 -20.74
N SER A 235 -10.91 -3.05 -21.76
CA SER A 235 -9.86 -4.07 -21.65
C SER A 235 -8.94 -3.98 -22.86
N ILE A 236 -7.67 -3.65 -22.62
CA ILE A 236 -6.67 -3.38 -23.63
C ILE A 236 -5.49 -4.31 -23.41
N ASN A 237 -4.95 -4.87 -24.49
CA ASN A 237 -3.70 -5.63 -24.44
C ASN A 237 -2.59 -4.86 -25.14
N LEU A 238 -1.56 -4.47 -24.39
CA LEU A 238 -0.35 -3.80 -24.88
C LEU A 238 0.89 -4.67 -24.72
N SER A 239 0.73 -5.89 -24.19
CA SER A 239 1.87 -6.81 -24.04
C SER A 239 2.43 -7.23 -25.40
N SER A 240 3.67 -6.84 -25.66
CA SER A 240 4.43 -7.30 -26.82
C SER A 240 4.84 -8.78 -26.73
N LEU A 241 4.88 -9.33 -25.51
CA LEU A 241 5.18 -10.74 -25.26
C LEU A 241 4.01 -11.65 -25.65
N THR A 242 2.77 -11.17 -25.48
CA THR A 242 1.54 -11.92 -25.81
C THR A 242 0.50 -11.04 -26.51
N PRO A 243 0.78 -10.53 -27.70
CA PRO A 243 -0.01 -9.47 -28.35
C PRO A 243 -1.44 -9.89 -28.71
N ASN A 244 -1.74 -11.18 -28.78
CA ASN A 244 -3.05 -11.70 -29.12
C ASN A 244 -3.81 -12.30 -27.92
N ALA A 245 -3.28 -12.21 -26.71
CA ALA A 245 -3.92 -12.73 -25.51
C ALA A 245 -5.12 -11.86 -25.12
N THR A 246 -6.13 -12.48 -24.53
CA THR A 246 -7.34 -11.81 -24.02
C THR A 246 -7.61 -12.29 -22.59
N GLY A 247 -8.21 -11.44 -21.79
CA GLY A 247 -8.48 -11.74 -20.38
C GLY A 247 -7.19 -11.80 -19.56
N ASP A 248 -7.12 -12.74 -18.63
CA ASP A 248 -6.03 -12.87 -17.68
C ASP A 248 -5.57 -14.33 -17.55
N ASP A 249 -4.50 -14.68 -18.24
CA ASP A 249 -3.95 -16.04 -18.25
C ASP A 249 -3.06 -16.29 -17.02
N GLU A 250 -2.51 -15.25 -16.39
CA GLU A 250 -1.72 -15.35 -15.17
C GLU A 250 -2.61 -15.47 -13.93
N GLY A 251 -3.60 -14.58 -13.81
CA GLY A 251 -4.51 -14.46 -12.68
C GLY A 251 -4.20 -13.31 -11.73
N HIS A 252 -3.02 -12.70 -11.80
CA HIS A 252 -2.59 -11.64 -10.88
C HIS A 252 -3.42 -10.36 -11.07
N GLY A 253 -3.59 -9.89 -12.30
CA GLY A 253 -4.33 -8.66 -12.58
C GLY A 253 -5.81 -8.74 -12.21
N THR A 254 -6.45 -9.92 -12.35
CA THR A 254 -7.82 -10.15 -11.88
C THR A 254 -7.90 -10.05 -10.35
N MET A 255 -6.90 -10.58 -9.64
CA MET A 255 -6.84 -10.46 -8.18
C MET A 255 -6.63 -9.01 -7.75
N VAL A 256 -5.69 -8.31 -8.37
CA VAL A 256 -5.41 -6.88 -8.13
C VAL A 256 -6.66 -6.02 -8.36
N ALA A 257 -7.35 -6.21 -9.49
CA ALA A 257 -8.60 -5.52 -9.77
C ALA A 257 -9.69 -5.85 -8.74
N GLY A 258 -9.74 -7.09 -8.27
CA GLY A 258 -10.65 -7.53 -7.21
C GLY A 258 -10.41 -6.83 -5.88
N VAL A 259 -9.15 -6.67 -5.49
CA VAL A 259 -8.78 -5.91 -4.27
C VAL A 259 -9.08 -4.42 -4.44
N ALA A 260 -8.81 -3.84 -5.61
CA ALA A 260 -9.09 -2.42 -5.86
C ALA A 260 -10.59 -2.11 -5.85
N ALA A 261 -11.40 -2.88 -6.58
CA ALA A 261 -12.78 -2.47 -6.87
C ALA A 261 -13.80 -3.62 -6.94
N GLY A 262 -13.45 -4.84 -6.58
CA GLY A 262 -14.36 -5.99 -6.66
C GLY A 262 -15.67 -5.76 -5.91
N ALA A 263 -16.81 -6.11 -6.53
CA ALA A 263 -18.16 -5.94 -5.98
C ALA A 263 -18.72 -7.24 -5.37
N SER A 264 -17.87 -8.25 -5.14
CA SER A 264 -18.25 -9.48 -4.46
C SER A 264 -18.79 -9.20 -3.06
N THR A 265 -19.87 -9.85 -2.68
CA THR A 265 -20.43 -9.72 -1.32
C THR A 265 -19.60 -10.47 -0.27
N THR A 266 -18.78 -11.44 -0.69
CA THR A 266 -17.97 -12.25 0.22
C THR A 266 -16.57 -11.67 0.38
N PHE A 267 -15.96 -11.23 -0.72
CA PHE A 267 -14.63 -10.65 -0.76
C PHE A 267 -14.67 -9.32 -1.53
N PRO A 268 -15.27 -8.28 -0.92
CA PRO A 268 -15.37 -6.97 -1.58
C PRO A 268 -13.99 -6.28 -1.65
N GLY A 269 -13.80 -5.50 -2.70
CA GLY A 269 -12.63 -4.66 -2.86
C GLY A 269 -12.68 -3.36 -2.04
N ALA A 270 -11.65 -2.54 -2.20
CA ALA A 270 -11.53 -1.25 -1.51
C ALA A 270 -12.57 -0.24 -1.99
N ALA A 271 -12.89 -0.20 -3.28
CA ALA A 271 -13.90 0.67 -3.90
C ALA A 271 -14.96 -0.14 -4.68
N PRO A 272 -15.83 -0.93 -4.00
CA PRO A 272 -16.81 -1.75 -4.70
C PRO A 272 -17.70 -0.89 -5.59
N GLY A 273 -17.70 -1.18 -6.89
CA GLY A 273 -18.49 -0.42 -7.86
C GLY A 273 -17.71 0.61 -8.66
N ALA A 274 -16.43 0.87 -8.37
CA ALA A 274 -15.60 1.73 -9.19
C ALA A 274 -15.39 1.10 -10.59
N PRO A 275 -15.47 1.88 -11.70
CA PRO A 275 -15.14 1.38 -13.01
C PRO A 275 -13.67 0.94 -13.10
N ILE A 276 -13.43 -0.15 -13.83
CA ILE A 276 -12.09 -0.72 -14.03
C ILE A 276 -11.74 -0.60 -15.52
N VAL A 277 -10.54 -0.10 -15.77
CA VAL A 277 -9.88 -0.16 -17.07
C VAL A 277 -8.73 -1.16 -16.95
N SER A 278 -8.86 -2.31 -17.58
CA SER A 278 -7.83 -3.33 -17.61
C SER A 278 -6.84 -3.05 -18.72
N ILE A 279 -5.56 -2.91 -18.40
CA ILE A 279 -4.47 -2.75 -19.35
C ILE A 279 -3.46 -3.87 -19.13
N ARG A 280 -3.51 -4.85 -20.01
CA ARG A 280 -2.59 -5.98 -19.96
C ARG A 280 -1.24 -5.59 -20.54
N THR A 281 -0.18 -5.78 -19.76
CA THR A 281 1.22 -5.59 -20.16
C THR A 281 2.06 -6.86 -19.98
N SER A 282 1.56 -7.85 -19.23
CA SER A 282 2.29 -9.08 -18.89
C SER A 282 1.91 -10.26 -19.78
N ASP A 283 2.79 -11.25 -19.83
CA ASP A 283 2.50 -12.59 -20.36
C ASP A 283 1.79 -13.47 -19.28
N GLN A 284 1.59 -14.75 -19.59
CA GLN A 284 0.97 -15.71 -18.67
C GLN A 284 1.83 -16.08 -17.45
N TYR A 285 3.06 -15.61 -17.37
CA TYR A 285 3.99 -15.84 -16.26
C TYR A 285 4.26 -14.57 -15.46
N GLY A 286 3.54 -13.48 -15.72
CA GLY A 286 3.69 -12.19 -15.05
C GLY A 286 4.90 -11.37 -15.53
N GLN A 287 5.48 -11.71 -16.68
CA GLN A 287 6.60 -10.94 -17.20
C GLN A 287 6.10 -9.81 -18.09
N SER A 288 6.58 -8.60 -17.83
CA SER A 288 6.33 -7.40 -18.63
C SER A 288 7.63 -6.81 -19.17
N LEU A 289 7.53 -5.99 -20.20
CA LEU A 289 8.61 -5.09 -20.61
C LEU A 289 8.27 -3.67 -20.16
N SER A 290 9.25 -2.89 -19.72
CA SER A 290 9.05 -1.47 -19.34
C SER A 290 8.39 -0.67 -20.48
N SER A 291 8.74 -0.96 -21.74
CA SER A 291 8.12 -0.32 -22.91
C SER A 291 6.61 -0.59 -23.04
N ASP A 292 6.14 -1.76 -22.60
CA ASP A 292 4.70 -2.09 -22.64
C ASP A 292 3.95 -1.36 -21.51
N VAL A 293 4.61 -1.19 -20.34
CA VAL A 293 4.07 -0.43 -19.21
C VAL A 293 4.03 1.06 -19.52
N ILE A 294 5.07 1.62 -20.15
CA ILE A 294 5.10 3.01 -20.63
C ILE A 294 3.99 3.24 -21.65
N ALA A 295 3.80 2.32 -22.60
CA ALA A 295 2.70 2.39 -23.57
C ALA A 295 1.32 2.35 -22.87
N ALA A 296 1.20 1.68 -21.72
CA ALA A 296 -0.02 1.73 -20.91
C ALA A 296 -0.24 3.11 -20.29
N CYS A 297 0.80 3.78 -19.81
CA CYS A 297 0.74 5.16 -19.33
C CYS A 297 0.30 6.12 -20.45
N ASP A 298 0.92 6.01 -21.63
CA ASP A 298 0.53 6.80 -22.82
C ASP A 298 -0.95 6.58 -23.19
N TRP A 299 -1.40 5.32 -23.14
CA TRP A 299 -2.79 4.99 -23.42
C TRP A 299 -3.74 5.63 -22.39
N ILE A 300 -3.38 5.62 -21.10
CA ILE A 300 -4.16 6.27 -20.05
C ILE A 300 -4.26 7.77 -20.32
N LEU A 301 -3.15 8.45 -20.59
CA LEU A 301 -3.13 9.89 -20.89
C LEU A 301 -4.05 10.24 -22.06
N ALA A 302 -4.04 9.42 -23.10
CA ALA A 302 -4.87 9.63 -24.29
C ALA A 302 -6.37 9.36 -24.05
N ASN A 303 -6.73 8.56 -23.03
CA ASN A 303 -8.10 8.06 -22.86
C ASN A 303 -8.70 8.39 -21.48
N LYS A 304 -7.95 9.04 -20.57
CA LYS A 304 -8.39 9.31 -19.20
C LYS A 304 -9.72 10.06 -19.13
N ASP A 305 -9.92 11.04 -20.00
CA ASP A 305 -11.15 11.83 -20.01
C ASP A 305 -12.34 11.01 -20.51
N GLN A 306 -12.13 10.11 -21.49
CA GLN A 306 -13.18 9.25 -22.04
C GLN A 306 -13.72 8.28 -20.98
N TYR A 307 -12.85 7.70 -20.16
CA TYR A 307 -13.21 6.68 -19.17
C TYR A 307 -13.23 7.24 -17.74
N ASN A 308 -12.98 8.53 -17.55
CA ASN A 308 -12.82 9.17 -16.24
C ASN A 308 -11.74 8.47 -15.38
N ILE A 309 -10.59 8.14 -15.97
CA ILE A 309 -9.49 7.51 -15.25
C ILE A 309 -8.81 8.57 -14.38
N ARG A 310 -8.91 8.40 -13.08
CA ARG A 310 -8.31 9.28 -12.09
C ARG A 310 -7.32 8.54 -11.19
N VAL A 311 -7.24 7.21 -11.31
CA VAL A 311 -6.34 6.37 -10.52
C VAL A 311 -5.71 5.33 -11.46
N ALA A 312 -4.40 5.10 -11.32
CA ALA A 312 -3.67 4.01 -11.97
C ALA A 312 -2.94 3.18 -10.92
N ASN A 313 -3.12 1.86 -10.95
CA ASN A 313 -2.44 0.92 -10.06
C ASN A 313 -1.41 0.11 -10.82
N LEU A 314 -0.16 0.12 -10.33
CA LEU A 314 0.97 -0.62 -10.86
C LEU A 314 1.50 -1.59 -9.78
N SER A 315 0.94 -2.80 -9.76
CA SER A 315 1.36 -3.87 -8.84
C SER A 315 2.58 -4.62 -9.38
N LEU A 316 3.59 -3.88 -9.83
CA LEU A 316 4.80 -4.39 -10.50
C LEU A 316 6.03 -3.56 -10.09
N VAL A 317 7.22 -4.11 -10.34
CA VAL A 317 8.51 -3.44 -10.17
C VAL A 317 9.45 -3.82 -11.30
N GLU A 318 10.28 -2.89 -11.76
CA GLU A 318 11.39 -3.19 -12.68
C GLU A 318 12.45 -4.10 -12.03
N SER A 319 13.28 -4.74 -12.84
CA SER A 319 14.32 -5.64 -12.36
C SER A 319 15.65 -4.94 -12.04
N GLY A 320 15.77 -3.64 -12.32
CA GLY A 320 17.01 -2.85 -12.17
C GLY A 320 16.81 -1.63 -11.29
N ILE A 321 17.79 -1.36 -10.42
CA ILE A 321 17.87 -0.13 -9.65
C ILE A 321 18.26 1.02 -10.57
N SER A 322 17.54 2.14 -10.46
CA SER A 322 17.81 3.35 -11.25
C SER A 322 17.43 4.61 -10.48
N SER A 323 18.04 5.72 -10.88
CA SER A 323 17.54 7.04 -10.46
C SER A 323 16.23 7.34 -11.20
N PHE A 324 15.21 7.80 -10.47
CA PHE A 324 13.91 8.18 -11.04
C PHE A 324 14.06 9.20 -12.17
N ARG A 325 15.02 10.10 -12.06
CA ARG A 325 15.30 11.16 -13.07
C ARG A 325 15.58 10.62 -14.47
N PHE A 326 16.15 9.45 -14.58
CA PHE A 326 16.62 8.87 -15.85
C PHE A 326 15.86 7.62 -16.25
N ASN A 327 15.01 7.11 -15.37
CA ASN A 327 14.22 5.94 -15.69
C ASN A 327 12.99 6.35 -16.51
N PRO A 328 12.80 5.81 -17.72
CA PRO A 328 11.68 6.20 -18.57
C PRO A 328 10.32 5.75 -18.04
N LEU A 329 10.26 4.72 -17.18
CA LEU A 329 9.01 4.32 -16.53
C LEU A 329 8.63 5.30 -15.42
N ASP A 330 9.59 5.80 -14.64
CA ASP A 330 9.34 6.85 -13.65
C ASP A 330 8.81 8.11 -14.33
N GLN A 331 9.45 8.55 -15.42
CA GLN A 331 8.96 9.70 -16.20
C GLN A 331 7.54 9.49 -16.72
N ALA A 332 7.18 8.27 -17.13
CA ALA A 332 5.83 7.98 -17.61
C ALA A 332 4.77 8.02 -16.49
N VAL A 333 5.10 7.60 -15.27
CA VAL A 333 4.18 7.70 -14.12
C VAL A 333 4.12 9.13 -13.57
N GLU A 334 5.21 9.90 -13.63
CA GLU A 334 5.19 11.35 -13.37
C GLU A 334 4.22 12.07 -14.33
N ASP A 335 4.25 11.75 -15.62
CA ASP A 335 3.33 12.31 -16.59
C ASP A 335 1.87 12.00 -16.25
N LEU A 336 1.56 10.80 -15.76
CA LEU A 336 0.22 10.49 -15.24
C LEU A 336 -0.13 11.40 -14.06
N TRP A 337 0.78 11.53 -13.09
CA TRP A 337 0.60 12.34 -11.89
C TRP A 337 0.33 13.80 -12.22
N MET A 338 1.20 14.40 -13.04
CA MET A 338 1.07 15.80 -13.48
C MET A 338 -0.20 16.06 -14.29
N ASN A 339 -0.79 15.02 -14.87
CA ASN A 339 -2.05 15.09 -15.61
C ASN A 339 -3.28 14.68 -14.77
N GLY A 340 -3.17 14.67 -13.45
CA GLY A 340 -4.28 14.48 -12.52
C GLY A 340 -4.72 13.03 -12.29
N VAL A 341 -3.84 12.07 -12.56
CA VAL A 341 -4.06 10.64 -12.28
C VAL A 341 -3.23 10.25 -11.07
N VAL A 342 -3.87 9.85 -9.99
CA VAL A 342 -3.20 9.27 -8.81
C VAL A 342 -2.57 7.94 -9.20
N VAL A 343 -1.28 7.78 -8.94
CA VAL A 343 -0.55 6.54 -9.22
C VAL A 343 -0.24 5.84 -7.90
N THR A 344 -0.62 4.57 -7.79
CA THR A 344 -0.24 3.69 -6.67
C THR A 344 0.69 2.60 -7.18
N ALA A 345 1.79 2.38 -6.48
CA ALA A 345 2.81 1.41 -6.85
C ALA A 345 3.12 0.45 -5.70
N ALA A 346 3.45 -0.79 -6.02
CA ALA A 346 3.92 -1.76 -5.05
C ALA A 346 5.36 -1.43 -4.60
N ALA A 347 5.63 -1.49 -3.29
CA ALA A 347 6.99 -1.26 -2.76
C ALA A 347 8.00 -2.35 -3.14
N GLY A 348 7.51 -3.55 -3.50
CA GLY A 348 8.33 -4.71 -3.84
C GLY A 348 8.39 -5.75 -2.73
N ASN A 349 8.68 -7.01 -3.13
CA ASN A 349 8.65 -8.17 -2.24
C ASN A 349 10.06 -8.74 -1.97
N TYR A 350 11.08 -7.91 -2.09
CA TYR A 350 12.50 -8.26 -1.92
C TYR A 350 13.06 -7.77 -0.57
N GLY A 351 12.21 -7.29 0.33
CA GLY A 351 12.58 -6.92 1.69
C GLY A 351 13.13 -8.11 2.50
N THR A 352 13.93 -7.82 3.49
CA THR A 352 14.58 -8.80 4.37
C THR A 352 14.28 -8.55 5.85
N GLY A 353 13.29 -7.70 6.15
CA GLY A 353 13.01 -7.21 7.52
C GLY A 353 13.97 -6.12 7.99
N THR A 354 14.90 -5.69 7.13
CA THR A 354 15.78 -4.54 7.33
C THR A 354 15.71 -3.64 6.11
N ALA A 355 16.10 -2.37 6.26
CA ALA A 355 16.14 -1.43 5.15
C ALA A 355 16.99 -1.99 3.98
N VAL A 356 16.46 -1.88 2.76
CA VAL A 356 17.08 -2.30 1.51
C VAL A 356 17.08 -1.11 0.54
N ASP A 357 17.79 -1.23 -0.56
CA ASP A 357 17.68 -0.27 -1.64
C ASP A 357 16.29 -0.41 -2.31
N THR A 358 15.54 0.67 -2.38
CA THR A 358 14.20 0.74 -2.97
C THR A 358 14.19 1.48 -4.31
N GLY A 359 15.32 1.50 -5.02
CA GLY A 359 15.51 2.20 -6.30
C GLY A 359 14.88 1.52 -7.51
N TYR A 360 13.79 0.78 -7.38
CA TYR A 360 13.12 0.04 -8.45
C TYR A 360 11.86 0.80 -8.92
N ALA A 361 11.83 1.16 -10.22
CA ALA A 361 10.68 1.83 -10.82
C ALA A 361 9.42 0.92 -10.85
N PRO A 362 8.22 1.49 -10.75
CA PRO A 362 7.89 2.89 -10.52
C PRO A 362 7.78 3.26 -9.03
N GLY A 363 8.05 2.34 -8.10
CA GLY A 363 7.92 2.57 -6.66
C GLY A 363 9.00 3.50 -6.07
N ASN A 364 10.09 3.79 -6.80
CA ASN A 364 11.13 4.72 -6.37
C ASN A 364 10.82 6.17 -6.72
N ASP A 365 9.83 6.43 -7.56
CA ASP A 365 9.45 7.77 -7.96
C ASP A 365 8.88 8.56 -6.77
N PRO A 366 9.36 9.81 -6.52
CA PRO A 366 8.93 10.58 -5.35
C PRO A 366 7.46 11.03 -5.39
N PHE A 367 6.87 11.19 -6.58
CA PHE A 367 5.48 11.65 -6.69
C PHE A 367 4.47 10.55 -6.40
N VAL A 368 4.74 9.29 -6.83
CA VAL A 368 3.75 8.21 -6.71
C VAL A 368 3.55 7.75 -5.26
N ILE A 369 2.39 7.16 -4.98
CA ILE A 369 2.09 6.54 -3.69
C ILE A 369 2.63 5.11 -3.71
N THR A 370 3.79 4.89 -3.13
CA THR A 370 4.37 3.55 -2.97
C THR A 370 3.84 2.92 -1.71
N VAL A 371 3.31 1.69 -1.82
CA VAL A 371 2.59 1.03 -0.75
C VAL A 371 3.32 -0.22 -0.27
N GLY A 372 3.69 -0.22 1.00
CA GLY A 372 4.25 -1.37 1.71
C GLY A 372 3.17 -2.37 2.14
N ALA A 373 3.56 -3.58 2.48
CA ALA A 373 2.64 -4.63 2.89
C ALA A 373 2.72 -4.92 4.39
N LEU A 374 1.56 -5.04 5.03
CA LEU A 374 1.40 -5.42 6.42
C LEU A 374 0.88 -6.85 6.56
N ASP A 375 1.24 -7.46 7.67
CA ASP A 375 0.62 -8.65 8.23
C ASP A 375 -0.32 -8.22 9.36
N GLN A 376 -1.60 -8.50 9.22
CA GLN A 376 -2.64 -8.12 10.19
C GLN A 376 -2.62 -8.98 11.46
N ASN A 377 -1.74 -9.97 11.56
CA ASN A 377 -1.63 -10.88 12.70
C ASN A 377 -2.99 -11.50 13.14
N GLY A 378 -3.92 -11.62 12.19
CA GLY A 378 -5.25 -12.22 12.41
C GLY A 378 -6.24 -11.29 13.12
N THR A 379 -6.02 -9.99 13.16
CA THR A 379 -6.97 -9.03 13.73
C THR A 379 -7.30 -7.90 12.75
N ALA A 380 -8.31 -7.10 13.06
CA ALA A 380 -8.66 -5.90 12.31
C ALA A 380 -8.24 -4.63 13.09
N LEU A 381 -7.20 -4.72 13.91
CA LEU A 381 -6.68 -3.62 14.71
C LEU A 381 -5.33 -3.17 14.15
N PRO A 382 -5.21 -1.96 13.59
CA PRO A 382 -3.91 -1.47 13.11
C PRO A 382 -2.81 -1.48 14.18
N ALA A 383 -3.20 -1.49 15.45
CA ALA A 383 -2.27 -1.41 16.58
C ALA A 383 -1.40 -2.65 16.81
N ASP A 384 -1.75 -3.80 16.25
CA ASP A 384 -0.97 -5.05 16.31
C ASP A 384 -0.49 -5.52 14.93
N ASP A 385 -0.72 -4.72 13.90
CA ASP A 385 -0.19 -4.98 12.57
C ASP A 385 1.33 -4.84 12.55
N SER A 386 1.97 -5.63 11.74
CA SER A 386 3.42 -5.62 11.56
C SER A 386 3.78 -5.56 10.09
N VAL A 387 4.92 -4.95 9.77
CA VAL A 387 5.42 -4.95 8.39
C VAL A 387 5.74 -6.38 7.99
N ALA A 388 5.21 -6.81 6.85
CA ALA A 388 5.50 -8.13 6.33
C ALA A 388 7.00 -8.27 6.05
N PRO A 389 7.67 -9.35 6.48
CA PRO A 389 9.14 -9.42 6.45
C PRO A 389 9.76 -9.36 5.06
N TRP A 390 8.97 -9.56 4.03
CA TRP A 390 9.37 -9.46 2.63
C TRP A 390 8.99 -8.11 1.99
N SER A 391 8.22 -7.25 2.68
CA SER A 391 7.91 -5.90 2.18
C SER A 391 9.19 -5.08 2.13
N ALA A 392 9.48 -4.49 0.97
CA ALA A 392 10.65 -3.66 0.81
C ALA A 392 10.41 -2.27 1.42
N PHE A 393 11.43 -1.75 2.07
CA PHE A 393 11.47 -0.39 2.59
C PHE A 393 12.93 0.10 2.64
N GLY A 394 13.15 1.39 2.54
CA GLY A 394 14.48 1.99 2.59
C GLY A 394 14.58 3.25 1.76
N ASN A 395 15.79 3.56 1.32
CA ASN A 395 16.05 4.73 0.50
C ASN A 395 16.14 4.35 -0.98
N THR A 396 15.65 5.22 -1.85
CA THR A 396 15.87 5.14 -3.29
C THR A 396 17.31 5.54 -3.64
N ALA A 397 17.71 5.33 -4.89
CA ALA A 397 19.02 5.79 -5.39
C ALA A 397 19.20 7.32 -5.27
N ASP A 398 18.10 8.05 -5.27
CA ASP A 398 18.06 9.52 -5.13
C ASP A 398 17.85 9.99 -3.69
N GLY A 399 17.78 9.05 -2.74
CA GLY A 399 17.71 9.30 -1.30
C GLY A 399 16.31 9.43 -0.72
N PHE A 400 15.24 9.35 -1.52
CA PHE A 400 13.87 9.36 -1.02
C PHE A 400 13.56 8.11 -0.24
N ARG A 401 12.80 8.25 0.84
CA ARG A 401 12.36 7.12 1.66
C ARG A 401 11.09 6.51 1.09
N LYS A 402 11.06 5.19 1.02
CA LYS A 402 9.91 4.40 0.55
C LYS A 402 9.63 3.23 1.51
N PRO A 403 8.38 2.80 1.68
CA PRO A 403 7.14 3.31 1.05
C PRO A 403 6.63 4.61 1.72
N GLU A 404 5.67 5.32 1.11
CA GLU A 404 4.96 6.43 1.74
C GLU A 404 4.07 5.95 2.88
N LEU A 405 3.35 4.87 2.66
CA LEU A 405 2.43 4.27 3.62
C LEU A 405 2.31 2.76 3.37
N SER A 406 1.58 2.07 4.21
CA SER A 406 1.37 0.63 4.09
C SER A 406 -0.11 0.26 4.18
N ALA A 407 -0.43 -0.92 3.65
CA ALA A 407 -1.74 -1.54 3.78
C ALA A 407 -1.57 -3.06 3.95
N PRO A 408 -2.58 -3.78 4.43
CA PRO A 408 -2.56 -5.24 4.50
C PRO A 408 -2.17 -5.87 3.17
N GLY A 409 -1.21 -6.80 3.20
CA GLY A 409 -0.71 -7.44 1.98
C GLY A 409 -0.48 -8.94 2.15
N ARG A 410 -0.80 -9.52 3.32
CA ARG A 410 -0.61 -10.93 3.60
C ARG A 410 -1.93 -11.69 3.61
N TYR A 411 -1.98 -12.84 2.92
CA TYR A 411 -3.15 -13.74 2.82
C TYR A 411 -4.42 -13.07 2.27
N ILE A 412 -4.28 -12.15 1.34
CA ILE A 412 -5.41 -11.43 0.75
C ILE A 412 -6.15 -12.33 -0.25
N VAL A 413 -7.44 -12.56 0.01
CA VAL A 413 -8.31 -13.33 -0.89
C VAL A 413 -8.91 -12.41 -1.95
N ALA A 414 -8.80 -12.83 -3.21
CA ALA A 414 -9.34 -12.08 -4.33
C ALA A 414 -9.83 -13.03 -5.44
N PRO A 415 -10.65 -12.55 -6.39
CA PRO A 415 -11.11 -13.36 -7.52
C PRO A 415 -9.94 -13.74 -8.42
N VAL A 416 -9.95 -14.96 -8.92
CA VAL A 416 -8.93 -15.50 -9.82
C VAL A 416 -9.58 -16.35 -10.91
N PRO A 417 -9.12 -16.29 -12.18
CA PRO A 417 -9.57 -17.24 -13.20
C PRO A 417 -9.13 -18.66 -12.83
N ALA A 418 -10.04 -19.61 -12.81
CA ALA A 418 -9.72 -21.00 -12.45
C ALA A 418 -8.70 -21.67 -13.40
N SER A 419 -8.63 -21.17 -14.64
CA SER A 419 -7.69 -21.62 -15.68
C SER A 419 -6.36 -20.88 -15.66
N SER A 420 -6.18 -19.86 -14.81
CA SER A 420 -4.97 -19.06 -14.78
C SER A 420 -3.76 -19.83 -14.26
N TYR A 421 -2.58 -19.36 -14.61
CA TYR A 421 -1.31 -19.94 -14.19
C TYR A 421 -1.21 -20.02 -12.65
N LEU A 422 -1.52 -18.95 -11.95
CA LEU A 422 -1.46 -18.90 -10.49
C LEU A 422 -2.39 -19.92 -9.83
N ALA A 423 -3.65 -20.01 -10.28
CA ALA A 423 -4.61 -20.97 -9.71
C ALA A 423 -4.20 -22.43 -9.94
N GLN A 424 -3.51 -22.71 -11.06
CA GLN A 424 -3.02 -24.05 -11.38
C GLN A 424 -1.73 -24.40 -10.64
N MET A 425 -0.83 -23.44 -10.47
CA MET A 425 0.45 -23.69 -9.79
C MET A 425 0.31 -23.73 -8.26
N GLU A 426 -0.66 -23.00 -7.71
CA GLU A 426 -0.86 -22.85 -6.27
C GLU A 426 -2.28 -23.29 -5.83
N PRO A 427 -2.72 -24.52 -6.18
CA PRO A 427 -4.08 -24.97 -5.91
C PRO A 427 -4.43 -25.03 -4.42
N ALA A 428 -3.43 -25.16 -3.55
CA ALA A 428 -3.60 -25.12 -2.10
C ALA A 428 -4.04 -23.74 -1.57
N ARG A 429 -3.85 -22.67 -2.36
CA ARG A 429 -4.28 -21.31 -2.02
C ARG A 429 -5.70 -21.00 -2.48
N VAL A 430 -6.32 -21.88 -3.25
CA VAL A 430 -7.72 -21.72 -3.69
C VAL A 430 -8.64 -22.01 -2.52
N VAL A 431 -9.37 -21.01 -2.06
CA VAL A 431 -10.25 -21.08 -0.87
C VAL A 431 -11.72 -21.32 -1.21
N ALA A 432 -12.11 -20.94 -2.42
CA ALA A 432 -13.44 -21.16 -2.99
C ALA A 432 -13.33 -21.18 -4.52
N PRO A 433 -14.33 -21.72 -5.24
CA PRO A 433 -14.32 -21.68 -6.70
C PRO A 433 -14.14 -20.27 -7.25
N GLY A 434 -13.00 -20.02 -7.91
CA GLY A 434 -12.66 -18.73 -8.49
C GLY A 434 -12.12 -17.70 -7.50
N TYR A 435 -11.68 -18.07 -6.31
CA TYR A 435 -11.03 -17.23 -5.33
C TYR A 435 -9.81 -17.92 -4.74
N MET A 436 -8.72 -17.20 -4.61
CA MET A 436 -7.52 -17.68 -3.93
C MET A 436 -6.90 -16.57 -3.08
N TRP A 437 -6.09 -16.96 -2.09
CA TRP A 437 -5.30 -15.99 -1.34
C TRP A 437 -3.88 -15.88 -1.91
N MET A 438 -3.36 -14.68 -1.87
CA MET A 438 -1.96 -14.39 -2.17
C MET A 438 -1.38 -13.41 -1.15
N SER A 439 -0.08 -13.21 -1.20
CA SER A 439 0.62 -12.22 -0.36
C SER A 439 1.61 -11.45 -1.23
N GLY A 440 1.68 -10.14 -1.02
CA GLY A 440 2.57 -9.26 -1.77
C GLY A 440 2.18 -7.79 -1.59
N THR A 441 3.13 -6.88 -1.75
CA THR A 441 2.87 -5.44 -1.88
C THR A 441 1.95 -5.16 -3.07
N SER A 442 1.90 -6.08 -4.04
CA SER A 442 0.95 -6.08 -5.15
C SER A 442 -0.52 -6.11 -4.73
N PHE A 443 -0.83 -6.56 -3.50
CA PHE A 443 -2.19 -6.56 -2.95
C PHE A 443 -2.43 -5.41 -1.96
N ALA A 444 -1.37 -4.78 -1.47
CA ALA A 444 -1.44 -3.55 -0.68
C ALA A 444 -1.70 -2.32 -1.57
N ALA A 445 -0.99 -2.20 -2.69
CA ALA A 445 -1.13 -1.09 -3.62
C ALA A 445 -2.58 -0.88 -4.13
N PRO A 446 -3.34 -1.91 -4.56
CA PRO A 446 -4.71 -1.72 -5.01
C PRO A 446 -5.69 -1.32 -3.90
N MET A 447 -5.37 -1.53 -2.61
CA MET A 447 -6.16 -0.98 -1.51
C MET A 447 -6.04 0.54 -1.48
N ALA A 448 -4.81 1.08 -1.65
CA ALA A 448 -4.59 2.51 -1.80
C ALA A 448 -5.27 3.08 -3.05
N ALA A 449 -5.24 2.34 -4.17
CA ALA A 449 -5.93 2.75 -5.40
C ALA A 449 -7.45 2.88 -5.19
N GLY A 450 -8.05 1.91 -4.52
CA GLY A 450 -9.48 1.96 -4.19
C GLY A 450 -9.80 3.09 -3.20
N ALA A 451 -8.97 3.30 -2.17
CA ALA A 451 -9.10 4.43 -1.25
C ALA A 451 -9.05 5.76 -2.02
N ALA A 452 -8.06 5.94 -2.91
CA ALA A 452 -7.93 7.12 -3.75
C ALA A 452 -9.16 7.37 -4.62
N ALA A 453 -9.74 6.31 -5.22
CA ALA A 453 -10.97 6.43 -6.01
C ALA A 453 -12.16 6.89 -5.16
N GLN A 454 -12.28 6.41 -3.93
CA GLN A 454 -13.33 6.84 -3.00
C GLN A 454 -13.14 8.30 -2.57
N LEU A 455 -11.89 8.71 -2.26
CA LEU A 455 -11.57 10.09 -1.93
C LEU A 455 -11.89 11.04 -3.08
N LEU A 456 -11.51 10.69 -4.32
CA LEU A 456 -11.81 11.48 -5.52
C LEU A 456 -13.31 11.53 -5.85
N ALA A 457 -14.10 10.54 -5.45
CA ALA A 457 -15.55 10.59 -5.57
C ALA A 457 -16.20 11.57 -4.57
N LEU A 458 -15.61 11.72 -3.37
CA LEU A 458 -16.02 12.68 -2.34
C LEU A 458 -15.49 14.08 -2.62
N HIS A 459 -14.27 14.16 -3.13
CA HIS A 459 -13.53 15.39 -3.39
C HIS A 459 -13.04 15.41 -4.86
N PRO A 460 -13.94 15.62 -5.83
CA PRO A 460 -13.61 15.47 -7.25
C PRO A 460 -12.55 16.45 -7.77
N ASP A 461 -12.38 17.56 -7.06
CA ASP A 461 -11.40 18.61 -7.41
C ASP A 461 -10.00 18.37 -6.81
N TRP A 462 -9.82 17.33 -5.99
CA TRP A 462 -8.51 17.06 -5.41
C TRP A 462 -7.50 16.63 -6.46
N THR A 463 -6.29 17.15 -6.31
CA THR A 463 -5.11 16.74 -7.09
C THR A 463 -4.55 15.42 -6.56
N PRO A 464 -3.67 14.75 -7.32
CA PRO A 464 -2.94 13.60 -6.82
C PRO A 464 -2.19 13.87 -5.51
N ASP A 465 -1.53 15.02 -5.39
CA ASP A 465 -0.80 15.43 -4.17
C ASP A 465 -1.74 15.55 -2.96
N GLN A 466 -2.93 16.11 -3.17
CA GLN A 466 -3.93 16.21 -2.09
C GLN A 466 -4.45 14.85 -1.65
N VAL A 467 -4.63 13.90 -2.59
CA VAL A 467 -4.99 12.52 -2.25
C VAL A 467 -3.87 11.84 -1.47
N LYS A 468 -2.62 11.97 -1.94
CA LYS A 468 -1.42 11.45 -1.26
C LYS A 468 -1.30 12.04 0.14
N GLY A 469 -1.37 13.37 0.25
CA GLY A 469 -1.30 14.06 1.53
C GLY A 469 -2.40 13.66 2.50
N ALA A 470 -3.65 13.53 2.03
CA ALA A 470 -4.76 13.08 2.88
C ALA A 470 -4.53 11.68 3.43
N LEU A 471 -4.11 10.74 2.57
CA LEU A 471 -3.80 9.36 2.99
C LEU A 471 -2.62 9.32 3.97
N MET A 472 -1.58 10.12 3.75
CA MET A 472 -0.39 10.15 4.60
C MET A 472 -0.68 10.74 5.98
N VAL A 473 -1.35 11.89 6.09
CA VAL A 473 -1.60 12.54 7.39
C VAL A 473 -2.64 11.83 8.23
N SER A 474 -3.50 11.02 7.62
CA SER A 474 -4.52 10.25 8.32
C SER A 474 -4.10 8.83 8.67
N ALA A 475 -2.95 8.37 8.16
CA ALA A 475 -2.49 7.01 8.36
C ALA A 475 -2.43 6.63 9.84
N ALA A 476 -2.88 5.42 10.16
CA ALA A 476 -2.82 4.89 11.52
C ALA A 476 -1.37 4.51 11.87
N PRO A 477 -0.79 5.04 12.95
CA PRO A 477 0.57 4.73 13.33
C PRO A 477 0.77 3.24 13.61
N LEU A 478 1.87 2.67 13.14
CA LEU A 478 2.26 1.29 13.41
C LEU A 478 3.18 1.28 14.64
N PRO A 479 2.77 0.66 15.75
CA PRO A 479 3.63 0.53 16.92
C PRO A 479 4.75 -0.48 16.66
N ASP A 480 5.91 -0.27 17.28
CA ASP A 480 7.06 -1.20 17.28
C ASP A 480 7.62 -1.57 15.88
N VAL A 481 7.41 -0.70 14.88
CA VAL A 481 7.99 -0.85 13.55
C VAL A 481 9.32 -0.10 13.49
N ALA A 482 10.34 -0.74 12.89
CA ALA A 482 11.62 -0.09 12.61
C ALA A 482 11.39 1.18 11.78
N ASP A 483 12.21 2.20 11.98
CA ASP A 483 12.09 3.49 11.29
C ASP A 483 11.75 3.31 9.82
N PHE A 484 10.60 3.84 9.40
CA PHE A 484 10.04 3.86 8.04
C PHE A 484 9.68 2.52 7.39
N ALA A 485 9.80 1.39 8.06
CA ALA A 485 9.47 0.11 7.42
C ALA A 485 8.01 0.04 6.93
N GLY A 486 7.11 0.75 7.60
CA GLY A 486 5.69 0.90 7.22
C GLY A 486 5.32 2.24 6.59
N GLY A 487 6.31 3.06 6.20
CA GLY A 487 6.04 4.45 5.80
C GLY A 487 5.50 5.27 6.98
N VAL A 488 4.55 6.18 6.72
CA VAL A 488 3.88 6.97 7.77
C VAL A 488 2.89 6.15 8.61
N GLY A 489 2.51 4.96 8.16
CA GLY A 489 1.55 4.10 8.86
C GLY A 489 0.65 3.31 7.93
N GLU A 490 -0.35 2.65 8.50
CA GLU A 490 -1.39 1.94 7.75
C GLU A 490 -2.47 2.92 7.26
N ILE A 491 -2.98 2.69 6.05
CA ILE A 491 -4.10 3.46 5.49
C ILE A 491 -5.28 3.50 6.46
N ASP A 492 -5.79 4.71 6.75
CA ASP A 492 -7.09 4.97 7.38
C ASP A 492 -7.92 5.80 6.38
N ALA A 493 -8.66 5.13 5.52
CA ALA A 493 -9.38 5.77 4.42
C ALA A 493 -10.53 6.66 4.91
N ALA A 494 -11.19 6.27 6.00
CA ALA A 494 -12.28 7.08 6.56
C ALA A 494 -11.74 8.37 7.19
N ALA A 495 -10.59 8.33 7.86
CA ALA A 495 -9.95 9.53 8.37
C ALA A 495 -9.43 10.41 7.23
N ALA A 496 -8.87 9.83 6.16
CA ALA A 496 -8.44 10.56 4.97
C ALA A 496 -9.59 11.35 4.32
N ALA A 497 -10.79 10.77 4.26
CA ALA A 497 -11.98 11.42 3.71
C ALA A 497 -12.45 12.65 4.52
N LEU A 498 -12.00 12.80 5.75
CA LEU A 498 -12.36 13.93 6.63
C LEU A 498 -11.31 15.05 6.62
N VAL A 499 -10.20 14.87 5.93
CA VAL A 499 -9.16 15.91 5.81
C VAL A 499 -9.69 17.04 4.94
N SER A 500 -9.88 18.21 5.53
CA SER A 500 -10.47 19.35 4.81
C SER A 500 -9.47 20.13 3.96
N SER A 501 -8.19 20.07 4.30
CA SER A 501 -7.09 20.74 3.61
C SER A 501 -5.90 19.79 3.58
N PRO A 502 -5.87 18.84 2.63
CA PRO A 502 -4.75 17.93 2.52
C PRO A 502 -3.46 18.71 2.23
N PRO A 503 -2.36 18.41 2.92
CA PRO A 503 -1.07 18.98 2.59
C PRO A 503 -0.58 18.43 1.25
N ASN A 504 0.34 19.14 0.63
CA ASN A 504 1.07 18.62 -0.51
C ASN A 504 2.40 18.01 -0.05
N PRO A 505 2.55 16.67 -0.05
CA PRO A 505 3.81 16.04 0.33
C PRO A 505 4.95 16.36 -0.63
N ASP A 506 4.65 16.70 -1.86
CA ASP A 506 5.61 16.92 -2.94
C ASP A 506 5.90 18.42 -3.15
N ALA A 507 5.49 19.29 -2.20
CA ALA A 507 5.57 20.76 -2.33
C ALA A 507 6.98 21.28 -2.62
N SER A 508 8.04 20.65 -2.10
CA SER A 508 9.41 21.09 -2.39
C SER A 508 9.86 20.74 -3.82
N LEU A 509 9.24 19.74 -4.43
CA LEU A 509 9.49 19.35 -5.81
C LEU A 509 8.71 20.24 -6.79
N GLU A 510 7.62 20.87 -6.36
CA GLU A 510 6.79 21.74 -7.22
C GLU A 510 7.59 22.88 -7.86
N SER A 511 8.63 23.39 -7.20
CA SER A 511 9.48 24.44 -7.75
C SER A 511 10.26 24.02 -9.00
N PHE A 512 10.32 22.72 -9.26
CA PHE A 512 10.96 22.10 -10.42
C PHE A 512 9.95 21.51 -11.41
N VAL A 513 8.66 21.65 -11.14
CA VAL A 513 7.60 21.30 -12.09
C VAL A 513 7.43 22.46 -13.07
N VAL A 514 7.63 22.19 -14.34
CA VAL A 514 7.55 23.18 -15.41
C VAL A 514 6.42 22.85 -16.38
N SER A 515 5.80 23.91 -16.92
CA SER A 515 4.78 23.76 -17.95
C SER A 515 5.21 24.47 -19.21
N ASP A 516 5.31 23.75 -20.31
CA ASP A 516 5.69 24.29 -21.62
C ASP A 516 4.82 23.73 -22.75
N SER A 517 5.28 23.84 -23.99
CA SER A 517 4.56 23.36 -25.18
C SER A 517 4.44 21.83 -25.26
N THR A 518 5.20 21.08 -24.44
CA THR A 518 5.18 19.62 -24.37
C THR A 518 4.25 19.11 -23.28
N GLY A 519 3.86 19.95 -22.32
CA GLY A 519 3.01 19.62 -21.20
C GLY A 519 3.56 20.13 -19.86
N THR A 520 3.04 19.58 -18.78
CA THR A 520 3.57 19.79 -17.42
C THR A 520 4.41 18.57 -17.05
N HIS A 521 5.66 18.80 -16.66
CA HIS A 521 6.61 17.74 -16.35
C HIS A 521 7.61 18.20 -15.27
N PHE A 522 8.30 17.26 -14.65
CA PHE A 522 9.33 17.53 -13.66
C PHE A 522 10.69 17.79 -14.34
N ASP A 523 11.33 18.93 -14.02
CA ASP A 523 12.69 19.26 -14.48
C ASP A 523 13.73 18.64 -13.55
N GLY A 524 14.03 17.37 -13.77
CA GLY A 524 14.99 16.60 -12.97
C GLY A 524 16.41 17.14 -13.03
N ASP A 525 16.80 17.87 -14.09
CA ASP A 525 18.13 18.49 -14.22
C ASP A 525 18.23 19.76 -13.39
N ALA A 526 17.19 20.59 -13.36
CA ALA A 526 17.11 21.74 -12.49
C ALA A 526 17.13 21.33 -11.01
N TRP A 527 16.34 20.31 -10.64
CA TRP A 527 16.33 19.74 -9.30
C TRP A 527 17.70 19.22 -8.90
N ALA A 528 18.36 18.40 -9.71
CA ALA A 528 19.68 17.88 -9.41
C ALA A 528 20.76 18.97 -9.29
N SER A 529 20.67 19.99 -10.13
CA SER A 529 21.57 21.14 -10.04
C SER A 529 21.37 21.88 -8.72
N TYR A 530 20.14 22.02 -8.27
CA TYR A 530 19.80 22.60 -6.97
C TYR A 530 20.36 21.74 -5.83
N VAL A 531 20.06 20.44 -5.80
CA VAL A 531 20.55 19.50 -4.78
C VAL A 531 22.08 19.48 -4.71
N ALA A 532 22.77 19.51 -5.85
CA ALA A 532 24.24 19.54 -5.89
C ALA A 532 24.86 20.82 -5.32
N THR A 533 24.12 21.92 -5.30
CA THR A 533 24.58 23.22 -4.79
C THR A 533 24.09 23.53 -3.38
N ALA A 534 23.01 22.90 -2.95
CA ALA A 534 22.46 23.05 -1.62
C ALA A 534 23.34 22.26 -0.63
N SER A 535 24.09 22.98 0.22
CA SER A 535 24.96 22.37 1.23
C SER A 535 24.19 21.61 2.34
N GLU A 536 22.86 21.69 2.31
CA GLU A 536 21.96 21.24 3.39
C GLU A 536 20.78 20.38 2.88
N TRP A 537 20.71 20.12 1.56
CA TRP A 537 19.69 19.19 1.05
C TRP A 537 20.04 17.76 1.43
N SER A 538 19.21 17.15 2.25
CA SER A 538 19.18 15.71 2.36
C SER A 538 17.78 15.21 1.97
N ALA A 539 17.71 14.24 1.11
CA ALA A 539 16.45 13.57 0.76
C ALA A 539 15.82 12.87 1.98
N SER A 540 16.54 12.78 3.10
CA SER A 540 16.05 12.30 4.39
C SER A 540 15.07 13.27 5.07
N GLU A 541 14.99 14.53 4.64
CA GLU A 541 13.95 15.46 5.12
C GLU A 541 12.54 15.10 4.60
N TRP A 542 12.47 14.28 3.57
CA TRP A 542 11.25 13.65 3.07
C TRP A 542 10.94 12.35 3.80
N SER A 543 11.29 12.29 5.03
CA SER A 543 11.10 11.07 5.77
C SER A 543 9.67 11.02 6.30
N ALA A 544 9.06 9.84 6.16
CA ALA A 544 7.81 9.50 6.82
C ALA A 544 7.79 9.80 8.34
N SER A 545 8.95 10.03 9.00
CA SER A 545 8.99 10.38 10.43
C SER A 545 8.51 11.80 10.72
N GLU A 546 8.65 12.72 9.77
CA GLU A 546 8.10 14.07 9.92
C GLU A 546 6.60 14.13 9.57
N TRP A 547 6.11 13.11 8.88
CA TRP A 547 4.72 12.96 8.49
C TRP A 547 3.92 12.07 9.44
N SER A 548 4.38 11.88 10.66
CA SER A 548 3.60 11.09 11.62
C SER A 548 2.35 11.84 12.06
N ALA A 549 1.22 11.15 12.11
CA ALA A 549 -0.08 11.69 12.55
C ALA A 549 -0.05 12.32 13.96
N SER A 550 1.03 12.18 14.72
CA SER A 550 1.22 12.74 16.05
C SER A 550 1.71 14.20 16.04
N GLU A 551 2.34 14.65 14.96
CA GLU A 551 2.84 16.04 14.82
C GLU A 551 1.87 16.94 14.04
N TRP A 552 0.93 16.34 13.34
CA TRP A 552 -0.03 17.04 12.52
C TRP A 552 -1.39 17.15 13.20
N SER A 553 -1.54 18.06 14.15
CA SER A 553 -2.87 18.40 14.61
C SER A 553 -3.52 19.36 13.60
N ALA A 554 -4.77 19.07 13.22
CA ALA A 554 -5.54 19.89 12.26
C ALA A 554 -5.70 21.38 12.65
N SER A 555 -5.20 21.78 13.83
CA SER A 555 -5.20 23.15 14.34
C SER A 555 -3.97 23.97 13.98
N GLU A 556 -2.90 23.34 13.48
CA GLU A 556 -1.64 24.03 13.15
C GLU A 556 -1.53 24.36 11.66
N TRP A 557 -2.46 23.86 10.85
CA TRP A 557 -2.48 24.11 9.41
C TRP A 557 -3.39 25.27 9.06
N SER A 558 -2.87 26.45 9.06
CA SER A 558 -3.46 27.54 8.28
C SER A 558 -2.63 27.74 7.02
N ALA A 559 -3.29 27.84 5.86
CA ALA A 559 -2.66 28.05 4.56
C ALA A 559 -1.76 29.32 4.47
N SER A 560 -1.69 30.09 5.57
CA SER A 560 -0.86 31.27 5.72
C SER A 560 0.55 31.01 6.27
N GLU A 561 0.83 29.80 6.78
CA GLU A 561 2.13 29.47 7.38
C GLU A 561 3.10 28.80 6.40
N TRP A 562 2.62 28.43 5.22
CA TRP A 562 3.45 27.86 4.16
C TRP A 562 3.86 28.92 3.14
N SER A 563 4.68 29.86 3.54
CA SER A 563 5.38 30.70 2.58
C SER A 563 6.79 30.17 2.36
N ALA A 564 7.23 30.10 1.11
CA ALA A 564 8.59 29.69 0.73
C ALA A 564 9.71 30.52 1.41
N SER A 565 9.35 31.52 2.23
CA SER A 565 10.27 32.36 2.98
C SER A 565 10.62 31.81 4.37
N GLU A 566 9.92 30.80 4.88
CA GLU A 566 10.22 30.19 6.20
C GLU A 566 11.15 28.97 6.09
N TRP A 567 11.36 28.49 4.88
CA TRP A 567 12.38 27.50 4.57
C TRP A 567 13.75 28.16 4.33
N SER A 568 14.16 29.02 5.26
CA SER A 568 15.51 29.56 5.15
C SER A 568 16.50 28.57 5.77
N ALA A 569 17.54 28.24 5.00
CA ALA A 569 18.67 27.36 5.31
C ALA A 569 19.40 27.62 6.66
N SER A 570 18.90 28.51 7.52
CA SER A 570 19.57 28.96 8.73
C SER A 570 19.21 28.21 10.01
N GLU A 571 18.18 27.33 10.01
CA GLU A 571 17.74 26.62 11.23
C GLU A 571 18.23 25.16 11.33
N TRP A 572 18.86 24.64 10.29
CA TRP A 572 19.34 23.26 10.27
C TRP A 572 20.86 23.20 10.35
N SER A 573 21.38 23.05 11.55
CA SER A 573 22.83 22.92 11.71
C SER A 573 23.27 21.46 11.60
N ALA A 574 24.34 21.23 10.82
CA ALA A 574 25.00 19.92 10.62
C ALA A 574 25.49 19.21 11.93
N SER A 575 25.27 19.82 13.10
CA SER A 575 25.72 19.29 14.38
C SER A 575 24.80 18.24 15.00
N GLU A 576 23.54 18.11 14.58
CA GLU A 576 22.63 17.09 15.10
C GLU A 576 22.75 15.73 14.39
N TRP A 577 23.48 15.69 13.29
CA TRP A 577 23.65 14.50 12.43
C TRP A 577 24.87 13.62 12.78
N SER A 578 25.67 13.98 13.74
CA SER A 578 26.96 13.29 13.93
C SER A 578 26.92 12.03 14.81
N ALA A 579 25.78 11.64 15.37
CA ALA A 579 25.76 10.61 16.43
C ALA A 579 25.03 9.29 16.10
N ALA A 580 24.23 9.22 15.01
CA ALA A 580 23.37 8.06 14.82
C ALA A 580 23.69 7.18 13.61
N ASP A 581 24.50 7.61 12.63
CA ASP A 581 24.64 6.84 11.40
C ASP A 581 26.08 6.71 10.89
N SER A 582 26.88 5.90 11.59
CA SER A 582 28.20 5.49 11.09
C SER A 582 28.15 4.42 10.00
N SER A 583 26.96 3.92 9.62
CA SER A 583 26.77 2.93 8.55
C SER A 583 26.45 3.56 7.19
N ALA A 584 25.92 4.78 7.17
CA ALA A 584 25.64 5.50 5.92
C ALA A 584 26.85 6.23 5.32
N ALA A 585 28.00 6.26 6.02
CA ALA A 585 29.21 6.95 5.58
C ALA A 585 29.89 6.36 4.33
N GLY A 586 29.33 5.32 3.71
CA GLY A 586 29.80 4.74 2.45
C GLY A 586 29.29 5.43 1.17
N TRP A 587 28.34 6.33 1.28
CA TRP A 587 27.65 6.94 0.12
C TRP A 587 28.09 8.38 -0.17
N SER A 588 29.16 8.84 0.47
CA SER A 588 29.68 10.16 0.22
C SER A 588 30.32 10.25 -1.18
N ALA A 589 29.88 11.20 -1.97
CA ALA A 589 30.65 11.93 -3.01
C ALA A 589 31.28 11.18 -4.18
N THR A 590 31.32 9.85 -4.22
CA THR A 590 31.99 9.12 -5.32
C THR A 590 31.07 8.72 -6.47
N ILE A 591 29.77 8.80 -6.28
CA ILE A 591 28.77 8.47 -7.33
C ILE A 591 28.39 9.70 -8.16
N TRP A 592 28.68 10.90 -7.67
CA TRP A 592 28.32 12.17 -8.32
C TRP A 592 29.53 12.89 -8.93
N LYS A 593 30.36 12.21 -9.69
CA LYS A 593 31.28 12.89 -10.62
C LYS A 593 30.79 12.67 -12.04
N PRO A 594 30.66 13.77 -12.80
CA PRO A 594 30.20 13.74 -14.19
C PRO A 594 31.08 12.92 -15.10
#